data_a7533704ece98469a25a7fc6f65e8dd7
#
_entry.id   a7533704ece98469a25a7fc6f65e8dd7
#
_cell.length_a   1.000
_cell.length_b   1.000
_cell.length_c   1.000
_cell.angle_alpha   90.00
_cell.angle_beta   90.00
_cell.angle_gamma   90.00
#
_symmetry.space_group_name_H-M   'P 1'
#
loop_
_entity.id
_entity.type
_entity.pdbx_description
1 polymer ?
#
loop_
_entity_poly.entity_id
_entity_poly.type
_entity_poly.pdbx_seq_one_letter_code
_entity_poly.pdbx_strand_id
1 'polypeptide(L)'
;MKTAEIKEKVGRRLLEMMDEMGKPVWRMPWVFASVDKGFKGNPYKGINQVMCSLYRNVKGYESHLWLTDTKIKELNGLKYDTSLRKYVKADKSANVHIKLGSKAIPIIKWDMIERKDDFGNPITDKEGNRLLFPLLRWYNVFNADCIDGYDFSRYEPKGVADGSDVLTCEQYEERMLSTYEDHPVVVHGGNEAFYSPLSDTVTVPKPEQFRDPVMYASTLAHELGHSTGAKNRLNRDIMNSFGNDKYSKEELVAEFTSSMVLAMMGISESPQKSSAAYIKSWYSKLEDNPEILFDAIQQASKASGMIMGEK
;
A
#
# COMPACT_ATOMS: atom_id res chain seq x y z
N MET A 1 -16.21 6.62 -14.00
CA MET A 1 -15.20 7.49 -13.34
C MET A 1 -13.88 7.26 -14.06
N LYS A 2 -13.17 8.34 -14.43
CA LYS A 2 -11.85 8.24 -15.08
C LYS A 2 -10.78 7.80 -14.06
N THR A 3 -9.69 7.19 -14.51
CA THR A 3 -8.59 6.74 -13.64
C THR A 3 -8.06 7.85 -12.74
N ALA A 4 -7.90 9.08 -13.26
CA ALA A 4 -7.45 10.23 -12.48
C ALA A 4 -8.40 10.57 -11.33
N GLU A 5 -9.71 10.57 -11.57
CA GLU A 5 -10.74 10.85 -10.56
C GLU A 5 -10.72 9.79 -9.42
N ILE A 6 -10.41 8.52 -9.76
CA ILE A 6 -10.28 7.45 -8.75
C ILE A 6 -9.05 7.70 -7.88
N LYS A 7 -7.91 8.01 -8.50
CA LYS A 7 -6.65 8.30 -7.79
C LYS A 7 -6.79 9.48 -6.84
N GLU A 8 -7.37 10.58 -7.33
CA GLU A 8 -7.64 11.78 -6.53
C GLU A 8 -8.54 11.46 -5.33
N LYS A 9 -9.65 10.76 -5.56
CA LYS A 9 -10.59 10.39 -4.50
C LYS A 9 -9.95 9.52 -3.41
N VAL A 10 -9.15 8.53 -3.80
CA VAL A 10 -8.43 7.67 -2.85
C VAL A 10 -7.35 8.46 -2.11
N GLY A 11 -6.58 9.28 -2.80
CA GLY A 11 -5.55 10.12 -2.18
C GLY A 11 -6.15 11.12 -1.16
N ARG A 12 -7.25 11.79 -1.50
CA ARG A 12 -7.97 12.69 -0.60
C ARG A 12 -8.48 11.97 0.65
N ARG A 13 -9.04 10.76 0.48
CA ARG A 13 -9.50 9.96 1.62
C ARG A 13 -8.35 9.52 2.53
N LEU A 14 -7.16 9.24 1.96
CA LEU A 14 -5.96 8.95 2.76
C LEU A 14 -5.53 10.17 3.58
N LEU A 15 -5.51 11.37 2.97
CA LEU A 15 -5.18 12.61 3.70
C LEU A 15 -6.12 12.85 4.89
N GLU A 16 -7.44 12.73 4.67
CA GLU A 16 -8.43 12.85 5.74
C GLU A 16 -8.14 11.89 6.92
N MET A 17 -7.82 10.63 6.62
CA MET A 17 -7.51 9.62 7.64
C MET A 17 -6.17 9.90 8.35
N MET A 18 -5.18 10.41 7.63
CA MET A 18 -3.91 10.83 8.21
C MET A 18 -4.11 11.99 9.20
N ASP A 19 -4.97 12.95 8.86
CA ASP A 19 -5.34 14.05 9.76
C ASP A 19 -6.08 13.53 11.00
N GLU A 20 -7.03 12.63 10.84
CA GLU A 20 -7.73 11.97 11.96
C GLU A 20 -6.75 11.24 12.90
N MET A 21 -5.68 10.64 12.35
CA MET A 21 -4.63 9.94 13.11
C MET A 21 -3.55 10.88 13.68
N GLY A 22 -3.47 12.13 13.22
CA GLY A 22 -2.49 13.12 13.66
C GLY A 22 -1.04 12.84 13.24
N LYS A 23 -0.81 11.93 12.30
CA LYS A 23 0.52 11.61 11.76
C LYS A 23 0.47 11.00 10.35
N PRO A 24 1.53 11.20 9.55
CA PRO A 24 1.58 10.69 8.19
C PRO A 24 1.72 9.16 8.15
N VAL A 25 1.09 8.53 7.16
CA VAL A 25 1.03 7.06 7.02
C VAL A 25 2.40 6.42 6.81
N TRP A 26 3.35 7.09 6.17
CA TRP A 26 4.73 6.57 6.00
C TRP A 26 5.54 6.52 7.32
N ARG A 27 4.96 6.99 8.41
CA ARG A 27 5.48 6.83 9.78
C ARG A 27 4.75 5.77 10.60
N MET A 28 3.92 4.99 9.95
CA MET A 28 3.12 3.96 10.56
C MET A 28 3.38 2.60 9.88
N PRO A 29 4.57 1.97 10.05
CA PRO A 29 4.88 0.69 9.40
C PRO A 29 3.82 -0.38 9.67
N TRP A 30 3.20 -0.37 10.85
CA TRP A 30 2.11 -1.30 11.19
C TRP A 30 0.92 -1.26 10.23
N VAL A 31 0.70 -0.13 9.53
CA VAL A 31 -0.32 -0.02 8.48
C VAL A 31 -0.03 -0.97 7.33
N PHE A 32 1.24 -1.19 7.02
CA PHE A 32 1.69 -2.08 5.95
C PHE A 32 1.84 -3.53 6.41
N ALA A 33 2.04 -3.78 7.71
CA ALA A 33 2.08 -5.10 8.31
C ALA A 33 0.70 -5.72 8.53
N SER A 34 -0.37 -4.96 8.29
CA SER A 34 -1.74 -5.42 8.50
C SER A 34 -2.09 -6.62 7.63
N VAL A 35 -2.85 -7.55 8.22
CA VAL A 35 -3.41 -8.73 7.55
C VAL A 35 -4.84 -8.50 7.05
N ASP A 36 -5.24 -7.25 6.85
CA ASP A 36 -6.56 -6.90 6.32
C ASP A 36 -6.82 -7.62 4.99
N LYS A 37 -7.99 -8.25 4.86
CA LYS A 37 -8.31 -9.13 3.73
C LYS A 37 -9.79 -9.06 3.33
N GLY A 38 -10.04 -9.41 2.09
CA GLY A 38 -11.39 -9.62 1.59
C GLY A 38 -11.99 -10.95 2.07
N PHE A 39 -13.31 -11.10 1.94
CA PHE A 39 -14.04 -12.30 2.38
C PHE A 39 -13.52 -13.62 1.80
N LYS A 40 -12.87 -13.61 0.64
CA LYS A 40 -12.23 -14.79 0.05
C LYS A 40 -10.90 -15.18 0.72
N GLY A 41 -10.44 -14.40 1.70
CA GLY A 41 -9.25 -14.69 2.48
C GLY A 41 -7.94 -14.13 1.91
N ASN A 42 -7.93 -13.59 0.70
CA ASN A 42 -6.73 -13.00 0.12
C ASN A 42 -6.39 -11.68 0.82
N PRO A 43 -5.17 -11.50 1.36
CA PRO A 43 -4.73 -10.24 1.93
C PRO A 43 -4.76 -9.11 0.91
N TYR A 44 -5.12 -7.93 1.35
CA TYR A 44 -4.92 -6.73 0.55
C TYR A 44 -3.44 -6.37 0.50
N LYS A 45 -3.02 -5.76 -0.61
CA LYS A 45 -1.65 -5.28 -0.82
C LYS A 45 -1.67 -3.81 -1.26
N GLY A 46 -0.53 -3.11 -1.07
CA GLY A 46 -0.33 -1.74 -1.51
C GLY A 46 -1.40 -0.79 -0.96
N ILE A 47 -1.97 0.04 -1.83
CA ILE A 47 -2.95 1.07 -1.47
C ILE A 47 -4.19 0.52 -0.77
N ASN A 48 -4.67 -0.67 -1.13
CA ASN A 48 -5.85 -1.28 -0.50
C ASN A 48 -5.56 -1.68 0.94
N GLN A 49 -4.37 -2.20 1.22
CA GLN A 49 -3.93 -2.54 2.57
C GLN A 49 -3.87 -1.28 3.43
N VAL A 50 -3.24 -0.21 2.91
CA VAL A 50 -3.16 1.08 3.61
C VAL A 50 -4.54 1.64 3.93
N MET A 51 -5.43 1.65 2.95
CA MET A 51 -6.81 2.14 3.12
C MET A 51 -7.56 1.36 4.19
N CYS A 52 -7.53 0.04 4.14
CA CYS A 52 -8.24 -0.82 5.10
C CYS A 52 -7.65 -0.69 6.51
N SER A 53 -6.33 -0.84 6.65
CA SER A 53 -5.67 -0.78 7.94
C SER A 53 -5.82 0.58 8.61
N LEU A 54 -5.61 1.67 7.86
CA LEU A 54 -5.73 3.03 8.41
C LEU A 54 -7.17 3.30 8.86
N TYR A 55 -8.16 2.99 8.03
CA TYR A 55 -9.57 3.21 8.39
C TYR A 55 -10.01 2.34 9.58
N ARG A 56 -9.56 1.08 9.63
CA ARG A 56 -9.80 0.19 10.78
C ARG A 56 -9.34 0.85 12.08
N ASN A 57 -8.12 1.38 12.08
CA ASN A 57 -7.56 2.06 13.25
C ASN A 57 -8.28 3.38 13.59
N VAL A 58 -8.60 4.21 12.60
CA VAL A 58 -9.39 5.44 12.80
C VAL A 58 -10.74 5.15 13.46
N LYS A 59 -11.37 4.01 13.14
CA LYS A 59 -12.69 3.64 13.66
C LYS A 59 -12.65 2.72 14.87
N GLY A 60 -11.46 2.24 15.27
CA GLY A 60 -11.30 1.30 16.38
C GLY A 60 -11.93 -0.07 16.09
N TYR A 61 -11.95 -0.49 14.82
CA TYR A 61 -12.43 -1.82 14.45
C TYR A 61 -11.38 -2.88 14.81
N GLU A 62 -11.84 -4.03 15.29
CA GLU A 62 -10.99 -5.18 15.64
C GLU A 62 -10.82 -6.13 14.47
N SER A 63 -11.88 -6.33 13.67
CA SER A 63 -11.87 -7.26 12.56
C SER A 63 -10.96 -6.81 11.41
N HIS A 64 -10.18 -7.73 10.87
CA HIS A 64 -9.37 -7.57 9.67
C HIS A 64 -10.10 -7.94 8.38
N LEU A 65 -11.39 -8.27 8.48
CA LEU A 65 -12.19 -8.75 7.36
C LEU A 65 -13.01 -7.63 6.73
N TRP A 66 -13.01 -7.61 5.40
CA TRP A 66 -13.73 -6.59 4.62
C TRP A 66 -14.62 -7.24 3.57
N LEU A 67 -15.85 -6.74 3.44
CA LEU A 67 -16.87 -7.29 2.55
C LEU A 67 -17.41 -6.23 1.60
N THR A 68 -17.61 -6.62 0.34
CA THR A 68 -18.35 -5.79 -0.61
C THR A 68 -19.86 -5.83 -0.30
N ASP A 69 -20.60 -4.79 -0.70
CA ASP A 69 -22.06 -4.76 -0.61
C ASP A 69 -22.71 -5.99 -1.25
N THR A 70 -22.18 -6.42 -2.40
CA THR A 70 -22.65 -7.64 -3.07
C THR A 70 -22.53 -8.86 -2.16
N LYS A 71 -21.37 -9.02 -1.48
CA LYS A 71 -21.17 -10.16 -0.57
C LYS A 71 -22.07 -10.12 0.63
N ILE A 72 -22.32 -8.95 1.20
CA ILE A 72 -23.26 -8.78 2.31
C ILE A 72 -24.68 -9.16 1.87
N LYS A 73 -25.10 -8.74 0.68
CA LYS A 73 -26.40 -9.14 0.10
C LYS A 73 -26.51 -10.65 -0.07
N GLU A 74 -25.46 -11.32 -0.57
CA GLU A 74 -25.43 -12.78 -0.69
C GLU A 74 -25.57 -13.47 0.68
N LEU A 75 -24.83 -13.01 1.70
CA LEU A 75 -24.94 -13.54 3.06
C LEU A 75 -26.32 -13.30 3.67
N ASN A 76 -26.98 -12.21 3.29
CA ASN A 76 -28.39 -11.95 3.67
C ASN A 76 -29.39 -12.77 2.82
N GLY A 77 -28.92 -13.80 2.10
CA GLY A 77 -29.80 -14.66 1.30
C GLY A 77 -30.39 -14.01 0.04
N LEU A 78 -29.82 -12.90 -0.41
CA LEU A 78 -30.21 -12.25 -1.67
C LEU A 78 -29.43 -12.85 -2.85
N LYS A 79 -30.13 -13.18 -3.93
CA LYS A 79 -29.52 -13.59 -5.22
C LYS A 79 -29.87 -12.59 -6.30
N TYR A 80 -28.94 -12.29 -7.18
CA TYR A 80 -29.21 -11.43 -8.33
C TYR A 80 -29.95 -12.21 -9.40
N ASP A 81 -31.17 -11.76 -9.70
CA ASP A 81 -31.99 -12.30 -10.79
C ASP A 81 -31.69 -11.51 -12.06
N THR A 82 -31.10 -12.18 -13.05
CA THR A 82 -30.70 -11.56 -14.31
C THR A 82 -31.89 -11.17 -15.18
N SER A 83 -33.00 -11.88 -15.07
CA SER A 83 -34.25 -11.61 -15.83
C SER A 83 -34.92 -10.34 -15.30
N LEU A 84 -34.97 -10.20 -13.96
CA LEU A 84 -35.57 -9.05 -13.30
C LEU A 84 -34.55 -7.89 -13.10
N ARG A 85 -33.27 -8.11 -13.38
CA ARG A 85 -32.17 -7.16 -13.16
C ARG A 85 -32.14 -6.58 -11.74
N LYS A 86 -32.49 -7.39 -10.72
CA LYS A 86 -32.54 -7.00 -9.32
C LYS A 86 -32.17 -8.15 -8.38
N TYR A 87 -31.83 -7.80 -7.13
CA TYR A 87 -31.68 -8.80 -6.08
C TYR A 87 -33.05 -9.26 -5.56
N VAL A 88 -33.20 -10.57 -5.40
CA VAL A 88 -34.40 -11.22 -4.84
C VAL A 88 -34.01 -12.03 -3.60
N LYS A 89 -34.89 -12.05 -2.59
CA LYS A 89 -34.67 -12.77 -1.33
C LYS A 89 -34.92 -14.27 -1.56
N ALA A 90 -33.84 -15.06 -1.64
CA ALA A 90 -33.88 -16.50 -1.82
C ALA A 90 -33.94 -17.25 -0.46
N ASP A 91 -33.24 -16.74 0.56
CA ASP A 91 -33.32 -17.24 1.93
C ASP A 91 -33.97 -16.18 2.84
N LYS A 92 -35.19 -16.49 3.33
CA LYS A 92 -35.96 -15.59 4.20
C LYS A 92 -35.49 -15.61 5.65
N SER A 93 -34.75 -16.62 6.09
CA SER A 93 -34.20 -16.76 7.44
C SER A 93 -32.95 -15.93 7.68
N ALA A 94 -32.19 -15.64 6.64
CA ALA A 94 -30.96 -14.83 6.76
C ALA A 94 -31.31 -13.38 7.11
N ASN A 95 -30.64 -12.82 8.10
CA ASN A 95 -30.81 -11.43 8.56
C ASN A 95 -29.46 -10.73 8.70
N VAL A 96 -28.65 -10.77 7.64
CA VAL A 96 -27.33 -10.13 7.60
C VAL A 96 -27.48 -8.72 7.03
N HIS A 97 -27.10 -7.72 7.79
CA HIS A 97 -27.24 -6.32 7.37
C HIS A 97 -26.12 -5.42 7.90
N ILE A 98 -25.93 -4.28 7.23
CA ILE A 98 -24.98 -3.26 7.65
C ILE A 98 -25.59 -2.45 8.78
N LYS A 99 -24.85 -2.23 9.87
CA LYS A 99 -25.23 -1.37 10.99
C LYS A 99 -25.51 0.06 10.52
N LEU A 100 -26.56 0.65 11.05
CA LEU A 100 -26.94 2.03 10.72
C LEU A 100 -25.79 3.01 11.03
N GLY A 101 -25.51 3.91 10.09
CA GLY A 101 -24.42 4.90 10.22
C GLY A 101 -23.03 4.40 9.80
N SER A 102 -22.87 3.11 9.49
CA SER A 102 -21.61 2.57 8.98
C SER A 102 -21.28 3.14 7.62
N LYS A 103 -19.98 3.43 7.40
CA LYS A 103 -19.47 3.96 6.13
C LYS A 103 -18.54 2.95 5.47
N ALA A 104 -18.68 2.80 4.17
CA ALA A 104 -17.75 2.04 3.34
C ALA A 104 -16.48 2.84 3.06
N ILE A 105 -15.42 2.11 2.73
CA ILE A 105 -14.22 2.70 2.12
C ILE A 105 -14.02 2.17 0.69
N PRO A 106 -13.43 2.97 -0.20
CA PRO A 106 -13.07 2.50 -1.53
C PRO A 106 -11.82 1.64 -1.47
N ILE A 107 -11.85 0.48 -2.14
CA ILE A 107 -10.67 -0.27 -2.56
C ILE A 107 -10.61 -0.27 -4.08
N ILE A 108 -9.43 -0.49 -4.63
CA ILE A 108 -9.20 -0.50 -6.07
C ILE A 108 -8.86 -1.88 -6.58
N LYS A 109 -9.15 -2.10 -7.87
CA LYS A 109 -8.73 -3.29 -8.61
C LYS A 109 -8.38 -2.92 -10.04
N TRP A 110 -7.26 -3.42 -10.52
CA TRP A 110 -6.92 -3.40 -11.92
C TRP A 110 -7.50 -4.63 -12.60
N ASP A 111 -8.41 -4.42 -13.53
CA ASP A 111 -8.95 -5.47 -14.38
C ASP A 111 -8.33 -5.34 -15.77
N MET A 112 -7.89 -6.46 -16.35
CA MET A 112 -7.46 -6.52 -17.74
C MET A 112 -8.70 -6.73 -18.62
N ILE A 113 -9.01 -5.75 -19.46
CA ILE A 113 -10.21 -5.74 -20.31
C ILE A 113 -9.81 -5.90 -21.76
N GLU A 114 -10.55 -6.74 -22.50
CA GLU A 114 -10.36 -6.90 -23.94
C GLU A 114 -10.63 -5.58 -24.68
N ARG A 115 -9.67 -5.18 -25.49
CA ARG A 115 -9.86 -4.06 -26.41
C ARG A 115 -10.77 -4.50 -27.55
N LYS A 116 -11.82 -3.73 -27.80
CA LYS A 116 -12.80 -4.00 -28.85
C LYS A 116 -12.81 -2.88 -29.88
N ASP A 117 -13.12 -3.23 -31.13
CA ASP A 117 -13.38 -2.26 -32.18
C ASP A 117 -14.77 -1.61 -32.03
N ASP A 118 -15.11 -0.69 -32.93
CA ASP A 118 -16.39 0.02 -32.91
C ASP A 118 -17.60 -0.90 -33.15
N PHE A 119 -17.36 -2.11 -33.62
CA PHE A 119 -18.39 -3.15 -33.87
C PHE A 119 -18.51 -4.13 -32.69
N GLY A 120 -17.64 -3.99 -31.64
CA GLY A 120 -17.65 -4.86 -30.49
C GLY A 120 -16.80 -6.13 -30.61
N ASN A 121 -16.05 -6.32 -31.71
CA ASN A 121 -15.16 -7.45 -31.89
C ASN A 121 -13.83 -7.26 -31.13
N PRO A 122 -13.23 -8.33 -30.57
CA PRO A 122 -11.92 -8.24 -29.94
C PRO A 122 -10.85 -7.85 -30.96
N ILE A 123 -10.01 -6.86 -30.60
CA ILE A 123 -8.81 -6.51 -31.37
C ILE A 123 -7.68 -7.46 -30.96
N THR A 124 -6.99 -8.02 -31.97
CA THR A 124 -5.84 -8.93 -31.76
C THR A 124 -4.54 -8.30 -32.22
N ASP A 125 -3.42 -8.81 -31.70
CA ASP A 125 -2.08 -8.54 -32.22
C ASP A 125 -1.80 -9.35 -33.52
N LYS A 126 -0.57 -9.22 -34.02
CA LYS A 126 -0.14 -9.91 -35.24
C LYS A 126 -0.08 -11.45 -35.10
N GLU A 127 -0.03 -11.94 -33.86
CA GLU A 127 0.03 -13.36 -33.50
C GLU A 127 -1.35 -13.94 -33.16
N GLY A 128 -2.42 -13.11 -33.23
CA GLY A 128 -3.79 -13.53 -32.96
C GLY A 128 -4.19 -13.46 -31.48
N ASN A 129 -3.33 -12.95 -30.57
CA ASN A 129 -3.66 -12.79 -29.16
C ASN A 129 -4.55 -11.57 -28.96
N ARG A 130 -5.53 -11.66 -28.06
CA ARG A 130 -6.42 -10.55 -27.73
C ARG A 130 -5.64 -9.43 -27.05
N LEU A 131 -5.78 -8.21 -27.55
CA LEU A 131 -5.20 -7.04 -26.90
C LEU A 131 -6.00 -6.71 -25.64
N LEU A 132 -5.29 -6.66 -24.52
CA LEU A 132 -5.84 -6.29 -23.22
C LEU A 132 -5.37 -4.90 -22.84
N PHE A 133 -6.20 -4.15 -22.11
CA PHE A 133 -5.77 -2.91 -21.46
C PHE A 133 -6.16 -2.90 -19.99
N PRO A 134 -5.34 -2.30 -19.11
CA PRO A 134 -5.64 -2.20 -17.71
C PRO A 134 -6.72 -1.13 -17.46
N LEU A 135 -7.79 -1.51 -16.79
CA LEU A 135 -8.84 -0.60 -16.32
C LEU A 135 -8.87 -0.57 -14.81
N LEU A 136 -8.65 0.62 -14.24
CA LEU A 136 -8.79 0.83 -12.81
C LEU A 136 -10.28 0.89 -12.44
N ARG A 137 -10.70 0.00 -11.57
CA ARG A 137 -12.02 0.01 -10.95
C ARG A 137 -11.90 0.22 -9.45
N TRP A 138 -12.95 0.71 -8.84
CA TRP A 138 -13.07 0.85 -7.40
C TRP A 138 -14.34 0.18 -6.90
N TYR A 139 -14.26 -0.34 -5.68
CA TYR A 139 -15.35 -1.03 -5.01
C TYR A 139 -15.44 -0.49 -3.60
N ASN A 140 -16.66 -0.35 -3.10
CA ASN A 140 -16.87 -0.06 -1.69
C ASN A 140 -16.85 -1.34 -0.87
N VAL A 141 -16.10 -1.32 0.24
CA VAL A 141 -16.08 -2.41 1.22
C VAL A 141 -16.43 -1.88 2.61
N PHE A 142 -17.05 -2.73 3.39
CA PHE A 142 -17.38 -2.51 4.79
C PHE A 142 -16.56 -3.46 5.65
N ASN A 143 -16.10 -2.99 6.81
CA ASN A 143 -15.47 -3.85 7.80
C ASN A 143 -16.52 -4.82 8.40
N ALA A 144 -16.10 -6.03 8.78
CA ALA A 144 -17.00 -7.02 9.36
C ALA A 144 -17.65 -6.53 10.66
N ASP A 145 -16.97 -5.68 11.45
CA ASP A 145 -17.53 -5.04 12.65
C ASP A 145 -18.73 -4.12 12.36
N CYS A 146 -18.91 -3.73 11.10
CA CYS A 146 -20.07 -2.97 10.63
C CYS A 146 -21.26 -3.84 10.26
N ILE A 147 -21.20 -5.16 10.43
CA ILE A 147 -22.20 -6.10 9.90
C ILE A 147 -22.79 -6.94 11.03
N ASP A 148 -24.10 -6.90 11.17
CA ASP A 148 -24.83 -7.74 12.10
C ASP A 148 -25.42 -8.99 11.41
N GLY A 149 -25.70 -10.02 12.23
CA GLY A 149 -26.41 -11.22 11.79
C GLY A 149 -25.55 -12.30 11.17
N TYR A 150 -24.21 -12.20 11.26
CA TYR A 150 -23.28 -13.23 10.78
C TYR A 150 -22.04 -13.35 11.69
N ASP A 151 -21.63 -14.57 11.99
CA ASP A 151 -20.40 -14.83 12.74
C ASP A 151 -19.20 -14.90 11.81
N PHE A 152 -18.30 -13.91 11.94
CA PHE A 152 -17.07 -13.80 11.16
C PHE A 152 -15.84 -14.39 11.85
N SER A 153 -15.91 -14.90 13.08
CA SER A 153 -14.79 -15.34 13.91
C SER A 153 -13.86 -16.34 13.20
N ARG A 154 -14.43 -17.24 12.39
CA ARG A 154 -13.68 -18.25 11.61
C ARG A 154 -12.81 -17.66 10.49
N TYR A 155 -13.02 -16.41 10.12
CA TYR A 155 -12.29 -15.73 9.06
C TYR A 155 -11.20 -14.81 9.59
N GLU A 156 -11.19 -14.55 10.90
CA GLU A 156 -10.17 -13.71 11.51
C GLU A 156 -8.81 -14.40 11.52
N PRO A 157 -7.69 -13.65 11.41
CA PRO A 157 -6.37 -14.21 11.51
C PRO A 157 -6.16 -14.81 12.91
N LYS A 158 -5.64 -16.02 12.97
CA LYS A 158 -5.25 -16.65 14.23
C LYS A 158 -3.88 -16.10 14.63
N GLY A 159 -3.86 -15.12 15.53
CA GLY A 159 -2.65 -14.58 16.14
C GLY A 159 -1.69 -13.93 15.15
N VAL A 160 -1.45 -12.65 15.28
CA VAL A 160 -0.23 -12.04 14.74
C VAL A 160 0.87 -12.44 15.71
N ALA A 161 1.96 -13.04 15.24
CA ALA A 161 3.14 -13.29 16.06
C ALA A 161 3.60 -11.93 16.60
N ASP A 162 3.49 -11.75 17.92
CA ASP A 162 3.99 -10.57 18.59
C ASP A 162 5.51 -10.75 18.77
N GLY A 163 6.27 -9.80 18.23
CA GLY A 163 7.70 -9.68 18.51
C GLY A 163 8.63 -10.44 17.57
N SER A 164 9.08 -9.78 16.50
CA SER A 164 10.40 -10.10 15.96
C SER A 164 11.45 -9.62 16.95
N ASP A 165 12.39 -10.49 17.32
CA ASP A 165 13.60 -10.06 18.04
C ASP A 165 14.27 -8.93 17.24
N VAL A 166 14.68 -7.87 17.94
CA VAL A 166 15.39 -6.76 17.30
C VAL A 166 16.71 -7.31 16.76
N LEU A 167 16.88 -7.26 15.45
CA LEU A 167 18.09 -7.71 14.77
C LEU A 167 19.22 -6.68 14.96
N THR A 168 20.49 -7.10 14.74
CA THR A 168 21.61 -6.15 14.64
C THR A 168 21.56 -5.36 13.33
N CYS A 169 22.35 -4.29 13.22
CA CYS A 169 22.47 -3.51 11.98
C CYS A 169 22.87 -4.41 10.80
N GLU A 170 23.88 -5.27 11.02
CA GLU A 170 24.41 -6.19 10.01
C GLU A 170 23.37 -7.23 9.59
N GLN A 171 22.57 -7.73 10.52
CA GLN A 171 21.48 -8.68 10.21
C GLN A 171 20.36 -8.03 9.41
N TYR A 172 20.01 -6.76 9.69
CA TYR A 172 19.06 -6.02 8.87
C TYR A 172 19.57 -5.80 7.45
N GLU A 173 20.86 -5.41 7.31
CA GLU A 173 21.49 -5.22 6.01
C GLU A 173 21.53 -6.52 5.23
N GLU A 174 22.03 -7.60 5.82
CA GLU A 174 22.09 -8.92 5.18
C GLU A 174 20.70 -9.37 4.71
N ARG A 175 19.66 -9.17 5.53
CA ARG A 175 18.29 -9.55 5.19
C ARG A 175 17.76 -8.78 3.99
N MET A 176 18.07 -7.48 3.84
CA MET A 176 17.67 -6.69 2.69
C MET A 176 18.48 -7.06 1.44
N LEU A 177 19.80 -7.16 1.56
CA LEU A 177 20.68 -7.38 0.41
C LEU A 177 20.62 -8.82 -0.12
N SER A 178 20.40 -9.82 0.74
CA SER A 178 20.28 -11.22 0.30
C SER A 178 19.07 -11.51 -0.57
N THR A 179 18.03 -10.69 -0.47
CA THR A 179 16.78 -10.84 -1.24
C THR A 179 16.64 -9.85 -2.39
N TYR A 180 17.42 -8.77 -2.38
CA TYR A 180 17.40 -7.74 -3.41
C TYR A 180 18.35 -8.13 -4.57
N GLU A 181 17.83 -8.78 -5.59
CA GLU A 181 18.59 -9.06 -6.82
C GLU A 181 19.07 -7.74 -7.46
N ASP A 182 20.30 -7.71 -7.99
CA ASP A 182 20.94 -6.51 -8.59
C ASP A 182 20.95 -5.28 -7.65
N HIS A 183 21.14 -5.49 -6.35
CA HIS A 183 21.24 -4.38 -5.39
C HIS A 183 22.47 -3.50 -5.66
N PRO A 184 22.45 -2.19 -5.29
CA PRO A 184 23.62 -1.33 -5.38
C PRO A 184 24.74 -1.79 -4.45
N VAL A 185 25.95 -1.28 -4.66
CA VAL A 185 27.02 -1.45 -3.68
C VAL A 185 26.70 -0.61 -2.44
N VAL A 186 26.77 -1.21 -1.25
CA VAL A 186 26.61 -0.50 0.02
C VAL A 186 27.98 -0.18 0.60
N VAL A 187 28.23 1.09 0.93
CA VAL A 187 29.49 1.59 1.49
C VAL A 187 29.22 2.30 2.81
N HIS A 188 30.00 1.93 3.84
CA HIS A 188 29.89 2.51 5.16
C HIS A 188 30.92 3.62 5.37
N GLY A 189 30.45 4.83 5.73
CA GLY A 189 31.34 5.96 6.03
C GLY A 189 30.62 7.31 6.01
N GLY A 190 31.32 8.34 6.47
CA GLY A 190 30.76 9.67 6.55
C GLY A 190 29.71 9.84 7.65
N ASN A 191 28.91 10.91 7.54
CA ASN A 191 27.87 11.26 8.49
C ASN A 191 26.48 11.41 7.84
N GLU A 192 26.39 11.17 6.53
CA GLU A 192 25.17 11.31 5.74
C GLU A 192 24.88 10.02 5.00
N ALA A 193 23.62 9.72 4.80
CA ALA A 193 23.16 8.62 3.96
C ALA A 193 22.67 9.19 2.63
N PHE A 194 23.01 8.52 1.52
CA PHE A 194 22.51 8.87 0.20
C PHE A 194 22.73 7.74 -0.81
N TYR A 195 21.86 7.68 -1.80
CA TYR A 195 22.06 6.87 -3.00
C TYR A 195 22.65 7.72 -4.14
N SER A 196 23.71 7.23 -4.78
CA SER A 196 24.31 7.84 -5.97
C SER A 196 23.92 7.09 -7.24
N PRO A 197 23.03 7.64 -8.09
CA PRO A 197 22.63 6.98 -9.35
C PRO A 197 23.76 6.82 -10.36
N LEU A 198 24.78 7.67 -10.31
CA LEU A 198 25.92 7.64 -11.26
C LEU A 198 26.85 6.45 -11.00
N SER A 199 27.08 6.11 -9.75
CA SER A 199 27.95 5.00 -9.34
C SER A 199 27.20 3.75 -8.91
N ASP A 200 25.86 3.81 -8.86
CA ASP A 200 24.98 2.78 -8.31
C ASP A 200 25.45 2.34 -6.91
N THR A 201 25.65 3.31 -6.03
CA THR A 201 26.20 3.11 -4.69
C THR A 201 25.30 3.75 -3.65
N VAL A 202 24.98 3.02 -2.59
CA VAL A 202 24.38 3.54 -1.37
C VAL A 202 25.47 3.78 -0.34
N THR A 203 25.61 5.01 0.12
CA THR A 203 26.48 5.37 1.25
C THR A 203 25.62 5.51 2.50
N VAL A 204 26.03 4.88 3.60
CA VAL A 204 25.41 5.03 4.92
C VAL A 204 26.47 5.25 5.99
N PRO A 205 26.20 5.99 7.08
CA PRO A 205 27.10 6.05 8.23
C PRO A 205 27.33 4.65 8.80
N LYS A 206 28.47 4.49 9.50
CA LYS A 206 28.79 3.19 10.11
C LYS A 206 27.74 2.78 11.14
N PRO A 207 27.46 1.47 11.33
CA PRO A 207 26.50 0.96 12.31
C PRO A 207 26.61 1.56 13.70
N GLU A 208 27.86 1.75 14.18
CA GLU A 208 28.14 2.28 15.52
C GLU A 208 27.72 3.76 15.72
N GLN A 209 27.43 4.48 14.64
CA GLN A 209 26.95 5.87 14.69
C GLN A 209 25.44 5.95 14.92
N PHE A 210 24.71 4.85 14.80
CA PHE A 210 23.28 4.79 15.05
C PHE A 210 22.97 4.46 16.51
N ARG A 211 21.93 5.09 17.04
CA ARG A 211 21.50 4.87 18.44
C ARG A 211 20.84 3.52 18.65
N ASP A 212 20.21 3.01 17.60
CA ASP A 212 19.59 1.68 17.62
C ASP A 212 19.59 1.07 16.18
N PRO A 213 19.53 -0.26 16.07
CA PRO A 213 19.57 -0.96 14.79
C PRO A 213 18.36 -0.64 13.88
N VAL A 214 17.22 -0.27 14.44
CA VAL A 214 16.01 0.06 13.65
C VAL A 214 16.19 1.39 12.92
N MET A 215 16.92 2.35 13.53
CA MET A 215 17.30 3.59 12.83
C MET A 215 18.20 3.31 11.64
N TYR A 216 19.19 2.42 11.80
CA TYR A 216 20.04 1.98 10.71
C TYR A 216 19.20 1.32 9.59
N ALA A 217 18.37 0.33 9.94
CA ALA A 217 17.51 -0.37 9.00
C ALA A 217 16.58 0.59 8.22
N SER A 218 15.99 1.56 8.92
CA SER A 218 15.13 2.58 8.30
C SER A 218 15.89 3.45 7.30
N THR A 219 17.09 3.87 7.67
CA THR A 219 17.95 4.70 6.82
C THR A 219 18.41 3.93 5.59
N LEU A 220 18.90 2.71 5.78
CA LEU A 220 19.33 1.86 4.67
C LEU A 220 18.15 1.54 3.72
N ALA A 221 16.99 1.18 4.26
CA ALA A 221 15.80 0.89 3.45
C ALA A 221 15.32 2.11 2.65
N HIS A 222 15.48 3.34 3.16
CA HIS A 222 15.20 4.58 2.44
C HIS A 222 16.11 4.73 1.23
N GLU A 223 17.44 4.60 1.41
CA GLU A 223 18.42 4.73 0.33
C GLU A 223 18.32 3.60 -0.69
N LEU A 224 18.07 2.37 -0.23
CA LEU A 224 17.71 1.26 -1.12
C LEU A 224 16.43 1.54 -1.89
N GLY A 225 15.46 2.21 -1.27
CA GLY A 225 14.24 2.69 -1.93
C GLY A 225 14.54 3.55 -3.15
N HIS A 226 15.42 4.54 -3.01
CA HIS A 226 15.92 5.35 -4.14
C HIS A 226 16.60 4.49 -5.20
N SER A 227 17.45 3.57 -4.79
CA SER A 227 18.19 2.70 -5.72
C SER A 227 17.27 1.87 -6.61
N THR A 228 16.10 1.46 -6.13
CA THR A 228 15.14 0.73 -6.96
C THR A 228 14.64 1.55 -8.16
N GLY A 229 14.82 2.88 -8.15
CA GLY A 229 14.49 3.76 -9.26
C GLY A 229 15.50 3.73 -10.41
N ALA A 230 16.62 3.08 -10.28
CA ALA A 230 17.64 2.98 -11.33
C ALA A 230 17.06 2.43 -12.64
N LYS A 231 17.71 2.79 -13.77
CA LYS A 231 17.23 2.46 -15.12
C LYS A 231 17.11 0.96 -15.37
N ASN A 232 18.00 0.16 -14.81
CA ASN A 232 18.01 -1.31 -14.90
C ASN A 232 17.02 -1.99 -13.93
N ARG A 233 16.32 -1.23 -13.07
CA ARG A 233 15.36 -1.70 -12.07
C ARG A 233 13.95 -1.18 -12.40
N LEU A 234 13.34 -0.36 -11.57
CA LEU A 234 11.98 0.17 -11.81
C LEU A 234 11.94 1.39 -12.74
N ASN A 235 13.11 1.89 -13.17
CA ASN A 235 13.26 2.98 -14.15
C ASN A 235 12.40 4.23 -13.83
N ARG A 236 12.50 4.71 -12.58
CA ARG A 236 11.86 5.96 -12.16
C ARG A 236 12.74 7.17 -12.52
N ASP A 237 12.14 8.35 -12.64
CA ASP A 237 12.86 9.60 -12.87
C ASP A 237 13.50 10.13 -11.57
N ILE A 238 14.67 9.57 -11.21
CA ILE A 238 15.42 9.92 -9.99
C ILE A 238 16.54 10.95 -10.24
N MET A 239 16.83 11.30 -11.49
CA MET A 239 17.96 12.15 -11.86
C MET A 239 17.67 13.65 -11.78
N ASN A 240 16.41 14.09 -11.76
CA ASN A 240 16.03 15.50 -11.81
C ASN A 240 15.75 16.11 -10.43
N SER A 241 16.60 15.84 -9.46
CA SER A 241 16.17 15.63 -8.09
C SER A 241 16.27 16.78 -7.10
N PHE A 242 17.11 17.78 -7.24
CA PHE A 242 17.24 18.75 -6.16
C PHE A 242 16.35 19.99 -6.36
N GLY A 243 15.38 20.19 -5.44
CA GLY A 243 14.64 21.44 -5.27
C GLY A 243 13.35 21.61 -6.11
N ASN A 244 12.84 20.56 -6.77
CA ASN A 244 11.58 20.63 -7.53
C ASN A 244 10.52 19.61 -7.04
N ASP A 245 9.30 19.68 -7.62
CA ASP A 245 8.19 18.80 -7.22
C ASP A 245 8.43 17.32 -7.51
N LYS A 246 9.30 16.98 -8.46
CA LYS A 246 9.70 15.60 -8.78
C LYS A 246 10.56 14.99 -7.68
N TYR A 247 11.48 15.78 -7.10
CA TYR A 247 12.26 15.38 -5.93
C TYR A 247 11.36 15.02 -4.76
N SER A 248 10.39 15.89 -4.49
CA SER A 248 9.40 15.65 -3.44
C SER A 248 8.69 14.31 -3.63
N LYS A 249 8.28 13.94 -4.86
CA LYS A 249 7.58 12.69 -5.14
C LYS A 249 8.48 11.47 -4.92
N GLU A 250 9.74 11.51 -5.31
CA GLU A 250 10.69 10.41 -5.14
C GLU A 250 11.05 10.20 -3.66
N GLU A 251 11.21 11.29 -2.88
CA GLU A 251 11.38 11.21 -1.44
C GLU A 251 10.19 10.48 -0.78
N LEU A 252 8.97 10.81 -1.21
CA LEU A 252 7.79 10.16 -0.69
C LEU A 252 7.76 8.65 -1.03
N VAL A 253 8.22 8.27 -2.21
CA VAL A 253 8.39 6.84 -2.58
C VAL A 253 9.40 6.17 -1.67
N ALA A 254 10.56 6.79 -1.40
CA ALA A 254 11.59 6.24 -0.53
C ALA A 254 11.10 6.09 0.93
N GLU A 255 10.40 7.10 1.46
CA GLU A 255 9.79 7.05 2.80
C GLU A 255 8.77 5.90 2.92
N PHE A 256 7.86 5.75 1.96
CA PHE A 256 6.91 4.64 1.94
C PHE A 256 7.63 3.29 1.79
N THR A 257 8.67 3.22 0.96
CA THR A 257 9.48 1.99 0.78
C THR A 257 10.12 1.59 2.10
N SER A 258 10.76 2.52 2.80
CA SER A 258 11.34 2.28 4.13
C SER A 258 10.29 1.72 5.10
N SER A 259 9.13 2.37 5.21
CA SER A 259 8.04 1.90 6.08
C SER A 259 7.53 0.50 5.72
N MET A 260 7.40 0.20 4.43
CA MET A 260 6.95 -1.13 3.97
C MET A 260 8.00 -2.21 4.26
N VAL A 261 9.29 -1.92 4.02
CA VAL A 261 10.40 -2.84 4.32
C VAL A 261 10.47 -3.11 5.83
N LEU A 262 10.38 -2.08 6.67
CA LEU A 262 10.33 -2.24 8.13
C LEU A 262 9.15 -3.12 8.56
N ALA A 263 7.97 -2.90 7.99
CA ALA A 263 6.78 -3.70 8.25
C ALA A 263 6.98 -5.18 7.88
N MET A 264 7.60 -5.45 6.72
CA MET A 264 7.91 -6.82 6.26
C MET A 264 8.95 -7.51 7.15
N MET A 265 9.76 -6.74 7.88
CA MET A 265 10.68 -7.25 8.90
C MET A 265 10.05 -7.37 10.30
N GLY A 266 8.75 -7.07 10.45
CA GLY A 266 8.04 -7.14 11.72
C GLY A 266 8.21 -5.93 12.63
N ILE A 267 8.75 -4.81 12.10
CA ILE A 267 8.94 -3.57 12.86
C ILE A 267 7.66 -2.73 12.77
N SER A 268 7.10 -2.36 13.92
CA SER A 268 5.81 -1.64 13.99
C SER A 268 5.93 -0.12 14.04
N GLU A 269 7.09 0.44 14.37
CA GLU A 269 7.30 1.87 14.49
C GLU A 269 8.49 2.36 13.68
N SER A 270 8.33 3.51 12.99
CA SER A 270 9.44 4.16 12.30
C SER A 270 10.20 5.06 13.30
N PRO A 271 11.52 4.91 13.42
CA PRO A 271 12.35 5.69 14.32
C PRO A 271 12.62 7.11 13.80
N GLN A 272 12.34 7.41 12.55
CA GLN A 272 12.67 8.69 11.93
C GLN A 272 11.86 9.85 12.53
N LYS A 273 12.55 10.90 12.96
CA LYS A 273 11.96 12.16 13.40
C LYS A 273 11.99 13.18 12.25
N SER A 274 10.95 13.22 11.40
CA SER A 274 10.77 14.38 10.53
C SER A 274 10.39 15.61 11.36
N SER A 275 10.91 16.78 11.00
CA SER A 275 10.47 18.01 11.67
C SER A 275 8.99 18.29 11.36
N ALA A 276 8.29 18.93 12.30
CA ALA A 276 6.89 19.35 12.06
C ALA A 276 6.76 20.26 10.82
N ALA A 277 7.79 21.06 10.52
CA ALA A 277 7.83 21.91 9.32
C ALA A 277 7.89 21.08 8.03
N TYR A 278 8.66 19.99 8.01
CA TYR A 278 8.74 19.07 6.86
C TYR A 278 7.39 18.40 6.60
N ILE A 279 6.77 17.86 7.64
CA ILE A 279 5.43 17.25 7.53
C ILE A 279 4.41 18.26 7.01
N LYS A 280 4.41 19.49 7.54
CA LYS A 280 3.49 20.55 7.11
C LYS A 280 3.69 20.95 5.63
N SER A 281 4.94 21.04 5.18
CA SER A 281 5.26 21.32 3.76
C SER A 281 4.71 20.23 2.83
N TRP A 282 4.79 18.97 3.23
CA TRP A 282 4.23 17.85 2.48
C TRP A 282 2.71 17.88 2.42
N TYR A 283 2.04 18.11 3.56
CA TYR A 283 0.59 18.17 3.62
C TYR A 283 0.02 19.22 2.64
N SER A 284 0.60 20.42 2.63
CA SER A 284 0.15 21.47 1.68
C SER A 284 0.25 21.03 0.22
N LYS A 285 1.35 20.37 -0.17
CA LYS A 285 1.50 19.88 -1.56
C LYS A 285 0.53 18.75 -1.90
N LEU A 286 0.26 17.87 -0.93
CA LEU A 286 -0.62 16.72 -1.10
C LEU A 286 -2.10 17.11 -1.09
N GLU A 287 -2.49 18.20 -0.42
CA GLU A 287 -3.85 18.75 -0.48
C GLU A 287 -4.21 19.22 -1.88
N ASP A 288 -3.25 19.85 -2.59
CA ASP A 288 -3.42 20.31 -3.97
C ASP A 288 -3.38 19.14 -4.97
N ASN A 289 -2.61 18.09 -4.68
CA ASN A 289 -2.37 16.97 -5.60
C ASN A 289 -2.46 15.61 -4.86
N PRO A 290 -3.62 15.21 -4.36
CA PRO A 290 -3.78 14.02 -3.52
C PRO A 290 -3.47 12.70 -4.24
N GLU A 291 -3.52 12.66 -5.58
CA GLU A 291 -3.13 11.51 -6.40
C GLU A 291 -1.64 11.16 -6.27
N ILE A 292 -0.79 12.09 -5.83
CA ILE A 292 0.63 11.83 -5.56
C ILE A 292 0.79 10.74 -4.49
N LEU A 293 -0.03 10.74 -3.45
CA LEU A 293 -0.03 9.69 -2.42
C LEU A 293 -0.33 8.32 -3.03
N PHE A 294 -1.34 8.26 -3.88
CA PHE A 294 -1.70 7.03 -4.58
C PHE A 294 -0.52 6.49 -5.38
N ASP A 295 0.08 7.32 -6.22
CA ASP A 295 1.19 6.92 -7.08
C ASP A 295 2.44 6.54 -6.29
N ALA A 296 2.76 7.29 -5.22
CA ALA A 296 3.91 7.01 -4.35
C ALA A 296 3.76 5.65 -3.65
N ILE A 297 2.60 5.35 -3.07
CA ILE A 297 2.33 4.05 -2.44
C ILE A 297 2.45 2.89 -3.45
N GLN A 298 1.96 3.08 -4.68
CA GLN A 298 2.07 2.05 -5.72
C GLN A 298 3.53 1.80 -6.13
N GLN A 299 4.34 2.85 -6.25
CA GLN A 299 5.76 2.72 -6.57
C GLN A 299 6.54 2.11 -5.40
N ALA A 300 6.27 2.54 -4.18
CA ALA A 300 6.89 2.00 -2.98
C ALA A 300 6.56 0.52 -2.76
N SER A 301 5.34 0.09 -3.07
CA SER A 301 4.96 -1.34 -2.99
C SER A 301 5.77 -2.21 -3.96
N LYS A 302 6.11 -1.69 -5.15
CA LYS A 302 7.03 -2.38 -6.08
C LYS A 302 8.47 -2.37 -5.57
N ALA A 303 8.90 -1.23 -5.03
CA ALA A 303 10.24 -1.06 -4.51
C ALA A 303 10.51 -1.97 -3.30
N SER A 304 9.59 -1.98 -2.33
CA SER A 304 9.71 -2.85 -1.15
C SER A 304 9.63 -4.34 -1.52
N GLY A 305 8.77 -4.72 -2.46
CA GLY A 305 8.72 -6.08 -3.00
C GLY A 305 10.03 -6.50 -3.66
N MET A 306 10.67 -5.59 -4.42
CA MET A 306 11.98 -5.83 -5.03
C MET A 306 13.08 -6.02 -3.97
N ILE A 307 13.13 -5.16 -2.94
CA ILE A 307 14.11 -5.24 -1.86
C ILE A 307 13.94 -6.53 -1.06
N MET A 308 12.70 -6.93 -0.77
CA MET A 308 12.38 -8.08 0.08
C MET A 308 12.13 -9.38 -0.70
N GLY A 309 12.40 -9.41 -2.02
CA GLY A 309 12.28 -10.60 -2.85
C GLY A 309 10.84 -11.11 -3.03
N GLU A 310 9.83 -10.27 -2.87
CA GLU A 310 8.44 -10.64 -3.18
C GLU A 310 8.23 -10.70 -4.71
N LYS A 311 7.75 -11.82 -5.22
CA LYS A 311 7.41 -12.04 -6.63
C LYS A 311 5.98 -11.69 -6.94
#